data_538e20eb5cf4b68781c105dd7b0ec61d
#
_entry.id   538e20eb5cf4b68781c105dd7b0ec61d
#
_cell.length_a   1.000
_cell.length_b   1.000
_cell.length_c   1.000
_cell.angle_alpha   90.00
_cell.angle_beta   90.00
_cell.angle_gamma   90.00
#
_symmetry.space_group_name_H-M   'P 1'
#
loop_
_entity.id
_entity.type
_entity.pdbx_description
1 polymer ?
#
loop_
_entity_poly.entity_id
_entity_poly.type
_entity_poly.pdbx_seq_one_letter_code
_entity_poly.pdbx_strand_id
1 'polypeptide(L)'
;LSAENSKSEVYALNEQGNLQATDDLEELILRGKEIYQETDGLFDDTIYPVMKLWGFPTGNYHVPTAAEVQKKLALVDGNKVEIQTRDSDEKGRDSKEKANFVTLGADQQIDFGGIAKGYTGQKLAELFQEYGVSSALVSLGGNIQAIGTKPDGSSWKVGIRDPKGGQQDYIGVLSVESQAVVTSGGYERYFEEDGETYIHIINPRTGYPADGDLLSVTIV
;
A
#
# COMPACT_ATOMS: atom_id res chain seq x y z
N LEU A 1 -9.73 3.68 1.43
CA LEU A 1 -8.74 2.64 1.10
C LEU A 1 -7.97 2.11 2.33
N SER A 2 -8.43 2.37 3.56
CA SER A 2 -7.77 1.91 4.80
C SER A 2 -8.40 0.61 5.29
N ALA A 3 -7.60 -0.37 5.64
CA ALA A 3 -8.07 -1.62 6.26
C ALA A 3 -8.64 -1.41 7.68
N GLU A 4 -8.37 -0.26 8.32
CA GLU A 4 -8.75 0.02 9.72
C GLU A 4 -9.88 1.03 9.88
N ASN A 5 -10.19 1.80 8.82
CA ASN A 5 -11.27 2.76 8.87
C ASN A 5 -12.60 2.10 8.52
N SER A 6 -13.52 2.00 9.46
CA SER A 6 -14.83 1.37 9.27
C SER A 6 -15.72 2.00 8.19
N LYS A 7 -15.35 3.17 7.67
CA LYS A 7 -16.02 3.81 6.52
C LYS A 7 -15.38 3.45 5.17
N SER A 8 -14.30 2.68 5.16
CA SER A 8 -13.57 2.29 3.95
C SER A 8 -14.16 1.01 3.36
N GLU A 9 -14.17 0.91 2.04
CA GLU A 9 -14.52 -0.31 1.32
C GLU A 9 -13.57 -1.46 1.64
N VAL A 10 -12.27 -1.19 1.83
CA VAL A 10 -11.28 -2.20 2.22
C VAL A 10 -11.61 -2.81 3.57
N TYR A 11 -12.04 -1.98 4.53
CA TYR A 11 -12.54 -2.48 5.81
C TYR A 11 -13.78 -3.36 5.62
N ALA A 12 -14.76 -2.89 4.84
CA ALA A 12 -15.98 -3.64 4.56
C ALA A 12 -15.68 -4.97 3.84
N LEU A 13 -14.76 -4.98 2.88
CA LEU A 13 -14.32 -6.19 2.20
C LEU A 13 -13.67 -7.19 3.17
N ASN A 14 -12.82 -6.70 4.06
CA ASN A 14 -12.16 -7.53 5.07
C ASN A 14 -13.13 -8.15 6.08
N GLU A 15 -14.25 -7.47 6.38
CA GLU A 15 -15.28 -7.99 7.29
C GLU A 15 -16.27 -8.94 6.60
N GLN A 16 -16.59 -8.69 5.33
CA GLN A 16 -17.63 -9.42 4.61
C GLN A 16 -17.07 -10.54 3.73
N GLY A 17 -15.81 -10.47 3.36
CA GLY A 17 -15.15 -11.38 2.42
C GLY A 17 -15.58 -11.22 0.95
N ASN A 18 -16.64 -10.45 0.69
CA ASN A 18 -17.15 -10.18 -0.66
C ASN A 18 -17.94 -8.87 -0.66
N LEU A 19 -17.73 -8.03 -1.70
CA LEU A 19 -18.57 -6.84 -1.95
C LEU A 19 -18.50 -6.42 -3.42
N GLN A 20 -19.47 -5.59 -3.83
CA GLN A 20 -19.39 -4.85 -5.08
C GLN A 20 -18.31 -3.75 -4.93
N ALA A 21 -17.30 -3.78 -5.81
CA ALA A 21 -16.20 -2.83 -5.77
C ALA A 21 -16.55 -1.53 -6.49
N THR A 22 -16.03 -0.41 -5.98
CA THR A 22 -15.88 0.79 -6.79
C THR A 22 -14.73 0.63 -7.78
N ASP A 23 -14.67 1.52 -8.78
CA ASP A 23 -13.60 1.53 -9.78
C ASP A 23 -12.22 1.67 -9.11
N ASP A 24 -12.11 2.50 -8.05
CA ASP A 24 -10.86 2.68 -7.30
C ASP A 24 -10.40 1.40 -6.59
N LEU A 25 -11.33 0.66 -5.97
CA LEU A 25 -10.99 -0.59 -5.30
C LEU A 25 -10.60 -1.67 -6.30
N GLU A 26 -11.32 -1.78 -7.41
CA GLU A 26 -11.01 -2.71 -8.49
C GLU A 26 -9.62 -2.43 -9.07
N GLU A 27 -9.34 -1.17 -9.43
CA GLU A 27 -8.05 -0.75 -9.99
C GLU A 27 -6.89 -1.10 -9.05
N LEU A 28 -7.04 -0.86 -7.74
CA LEU A 28 -6.03 -1.20 -6.74
C LEU A 28 -5.80 -2.71 -6.64
N ILE A 29 -6.87 -3.51 -6.64
CA ILE A 29 -6.74 -4.97 -6.58
C ILE A 29 -6.05 -5.50 -7.85
N LEU A 30 -6.44 -5.01 -9.02
CA LEU A 30 -5.81 -5.40 -10.28
C LEU A 30 -4.31 -5.04 -10.27
N ARG A 31 -3.97 -3.83 -9.82
CA ARG A 31 -2.57 -3.41 -9.70
C ARG A 31 -1.80 -4.22 -8.67
N GLY A 32 -2.40 -4.52 -7.53
CA GLY A 32 -1.80 -5.41 -6.52
C GLY A 32 -1.49 -6.80 -7.07
N LYS A 33 -2.44 -7.38 -7.84
CA LYS A 33 -2.24 -8.68 -8.49
C LYS A 33 -1.13 -8.64 -9.55
N GLU A 34 -1.03 -7.56 -10.30
CA GLU A 34 0.04 -7.37 -11.29
C GLU A 34 1.40 -7.34 -10.60
N ILE A 35 1.56 -6.52 -9.54
CA ILE A 35 2.81 -6.45 -8.76
C ILE A 35 3.12 -7.79 -8.07
N TYR A 36 2.10 -8.49 -7.56
CA TYR A 36 2.26 -9.84 -7.02
C TYR A 36 2.92 -10.79 -8.04
N GLN A 37 2.45 -10.77 -9.29
CA GLN A 37 3.02 -11.58 -10.36
C GLN A 37 4.43 -11.13 -10.76
N GLU A 38 4.64 -9.81 -10.94
CA GLU A 38 5.94 -9.22 -11.29
C GLU A 38 7.03 -9.51 -10.25
N THR A 39 6.64 -9.63 -8.98
CA THR A 39 7.56 -9.85 -7.85
C THR A 39 7.65 -11.31 -7.41
N ASP A 40 7.02 -12.23 -8.14
CA ASP A 40 6.95 -13.65 -7.76
C ASP A 40 6.41 -13.83 -6.32
N GLY A 41 5.37 -13.05 -5.97
CA GLY A 41 4.70 -13.09 -4.68
C GLY A 41 5.47 -12.42 -3.53
N LEU A 42 6.51 -11.64 -3.79
CA LEU A 42 7.19 -10.85 -2.75
C LEU A 42 6.43 -9.58 -2.35
N PHE A 43 5.52 -9.12 -3.19
CA PHE A 43 4.49 -8.16 -2.84
C PHE A 43 3.14 -8.91 -2.79
N ASP A 44 2.44 -8.83 -1.68
CA ASP A 44 1.14 -9.50 -1.51
C ASP A 44 0.23 -8.67 -0.59
N ASP A 45 -0.84 -8.11 -1.16
CA ASP A 45 -1.82 -7.32 -0.40
C ASP A 45 -2.57 -8.14 0.65
N THR A 46 -2.56 -9.48 0.54
CA THR A 46 -3.21 -10.37 1.52
C THR A 46 -2.38 -10.59 2.79
N ILE A 47 -1.25 -9.90 2.94
CA ILE A 47 -0.35 -9.96 4.11
C ILE A 47 -0.98 -9.42 5.41
N TYR A 48 -2.10 -8.72 5.35
CA TYR A 48 -2.70 -8.01 6.47
C TYR A 48 -2.94 -8.85 7.74
N PRO A 49 -3.38 -10.12 7.69
CA PRO A 49 -3.50 -10.97 8.88
C PRO A 49 -2.19 -11.18 9.62
N VAL A 50 -1.06 -11.22 8.89
CA VAL A 50 0.28 -11.33 9.47
C VAL A 50 0.71 -10.00 10.08
N MET A 51 0.47 -8.87 9.38
CA MET A 51 0.77 -7.53 9.91
C MET A 51 0.02 -7.26 11.21
N LYS A 52 -1.27 -7.67 11.30
CA LYS A 52 -2.06 -7.59 12.54
C LYS A 52 -1.46 -8.43 13.67
N LEU A 53 -0.98 -9.63 13.34
CA LEU A 53 -0.33 -10.52 14.31
C LEU A 53 0.90 -9.86 14.94
N TRP A 54 1.73 -9.16 14.17
CA TRP A 54 2.89 -8.40 14.66
C TRP A 54 2.52 -7.08 15.33
N GLY A 55 1.25 -6.65 15.25
CA GLY A 55 0.75 -5.42 15.86
C GLY A 55 1.03 -4.13 15.07
N PHE A 56 1.57 -4.21 13.85
CA PHE A 56 1.94 -3.02 13.06
C PHE A 56 0.78 -2.07 12.76
N PRO A 57 -0.44 -2.53 12.44
CA PRO A 57 -1.56 -1.63 12.22
C PRO A 57 -2.01 -0.88 13.49
N THR A 58 -1.98 -1.55 14.64
CA THR A 58 -2.55 -1.04 15.90
C THR A 58 -1.54 -0.39 16.84
N GLY A 59 -0.24 -0.61 16.62
CA GLY A 59 0.83 -0.21 17.54
C GLY A 59 0.96 -1.14 18.78
N ASN A 60 0.17 -2.22 18.86
CA ASN A 60 0.27 -3.22 19.93
C ASN A 60 1.31 -4.26 19.53
N TYR A 61 2.56 -3.83 19.46
CA TYR A 61 3.67 -4.64 19.00
C TYR A 61 3.98 -5.82 19.91
N HIS A 62 4.31 -6.97 19.35
CA HIS A 62 4.86 -8.13 20.04
C HIS A 62 5.48 -9.09 19.05
N VAL A 63 6.38 -9.94 19.51
CA VAL A 63 6.99 -11.01 18.71
C VAL A 63 6.10 -12.25 18.78
N PRO A 64 5.44 -12.67 17.69
CA PRO A 64 4.57 -13.84 17.70
C PRO A 64 5.37 -15.14 17.72
N THR A 65 4.75 -16.20 18.21
CA THR A 65 5.31 -17.55 18.12
C THR A 65 5.32 -18.06 16.69
N ALA A 66 6.22 -18.98 16.36
CA ALA A 66 6.27 -19.59 15.02
C ALA A 66 4.94 -20.26 14.62
N ALA A 67 4.21 -20.85 15.57
CA ALA A 67 2.91 -21.47 15.30
C ALA A 67 1.84 -20.43 14.92
N GLU A 68 1.83 -19.27 15.57
CA GLU A 68 0.93 -18.16 15.24
C GLU A 68 1.24 -17.58 13.85
N VAL A 69 2.54 -17.38 13.56
CA VAL A 69 2.98 -16.92 12.23
C VAL A 69 2.52 -17.90 11.15
N GLN A 70 2.78 -19.20 11.28
CA GLN A 70 2.37 -20.20 10.30
C GLN A 70 0.85 -20.23 10.09
N LYS A 71 0.07 -20.09 11.17
CA LYS A 71 -1.40 -20.03 11.08
C LYS A 71 -1.88 -18.83 10.27
N LYS A 72 -1.27 -17.66 10.43
CA LYS A 72 -1.67 -16.44 9.70
C LYS A 72 -1.10 -16.42 8.28
N LEU A 73 0.11 -16.94 8.10
CA LEU A 73 0.75 -17.05 6.80
C LEU A 73 -0.04 -17.95 5.83
N ALA A 74 -0.73 -18.97 6.33
CA ALA A 74 -1.61 -19.82 5.52
C ALA A 74 -2.79 -19.06 4.86
N LEU A 75 -3.09 -17.84 5.32
CA LEU A 75 -4.11 -16.96 4.76
C LEU A 75 -3.54 -16.02 3.66
N VAL A 76 -2.22 -15.97 3.49
CA VAL A 76 -1.53 -15.09 2.54
C VAL A 76 -1.41 -15.79 1.19
N ASP A 77 -2.19 -15.32 0.20
CA ASP A 77 -2.17 -15.85 -1.16
C ASP A 77 -2.98 -14.92 -2.08
N GLY A 78 -2.31 -14.01 -2.77
CA GLY A 78 -2.92 -13.06 -3.71
C GLY A 78 -3.70 -13.71 -4.85
N ASN A 79 -3.42 -14.99 -5.18
CA ASN A 79 -4.17 -15.70 -6.22
C ASN A 79 -5.61 -16.02 -5.81
N LYS A 80 -5.94 -16.06 -4.52
CA LYS A 80 -7.28 -16.32 -4.01
C LYS A 80 -8.21 -15.11 -4.03
N VAL A 81 -7.69 -13.92 -4.32
CA VAL A 81 -8.50 -12.72 -4.52
C VAL A 81 -9.11 -12.79 -5.91
N GLU A 82 -10.43 -12.85 -6.00
CA GLU A 82 -11.15 -12.95 -7.26
C GLU A 82 -11.94 -11.69 -7.57
N ILE A 83 -11.98 -11.31 -8.87
CA ILE A 83 -12.87 -10.27 -9.39
C ILE A 83 -13.81 -10.94 -10.38
N GLN A 84 -15.11 -10.75 -10.19
CA GLN A 84 -16.15 -11.32 -11.06
C GLN A 84 -17.16 -10.25 -11.45
N THR A 85 -17.41 -10.11 -12.77
CA THR A 85 -18.47 -9.25 -13.27
C THR A 85 -19.79 -9.98 -13.22
N ARG A 86 -20.79 -9.41 -12.51
CA ARG A 86 -22.16 -9.95 -12.40
C ARG A 86 -23.17 -8.81 -12.52
N ASP A 87 -24.47 -9.19 -12.60
CA ASP A 87 -25.54 -8.20 -12.54
C ASP A 87 -25.50 -7.48 -11.17
N SER A 88 -25.61 -6.17 -11.15
CA SER A 88 -25.59 -5.39 -9.90
C SER A 88 -26.81 -5.69 -9.05
N ASP A 89 -26.64 -5.70 -7.72
CA ASP A 89 -27.72 -5.94 -6.75
C ASP A 89 -28.59 -4.70 -6.49
N GLU A 90 -28.45 -3.60 -7.26
CA GLU A 90 -29.26 -2.39 -7.09
C GLU A 90 -30.73 -2.67 -7.38
N LYS A 91 -31.49 -2.81 -6.31
CA LYS A 91 -32.95 -2.94 -6.36
C LYS A 91 -33.58 -1.66 -6.91
N GLY A 92 -34.13 -1.71 -8.11
CA GLY A 92 -35.03 -0.67 -8.61
C GLY A 92 -34.71 -0.02 -9.93
N ARG A 93 -33.71 -0.47 -10.68
CA ARG A 93 -33.48 -0.07 -12.08
C ARG A 93 -33.81 -1.19 -13.04
N ASP A 94 -34.58 -0.89 -14.08
CA ASP A 94 -34.94 -1.83 -15.17
C ASP A 94 -33.75 -2.17 -16.09
N SER A 95 -32.57 -1.63 -15.86
CA SER A 95 -31.32 -1.96 -16.55
C SER A 95 -30.44 -2.84 -15.65
N LYS A 96 -30.14 -4.04 -16.08
CA LYS A 96 -29.12 -4.89 -15.48
C LYS A 96 -27.74 -4.28 -15.77
N GLU A 97 -27.34 -3.30 -14.97
CA GLU A 97 -25.98 -2.80 -15.01
C GLU A 97 -25.05 -3.89 -14.48
N LYS A 98 -23.97 -4.14 -15.18
CA LYS A 98 -22.94 -5.05 -14.70
C LYS A 98 -22.04 -4.33 -13.71
N ALA A 99 -21.71 -5.02 -12.64
CA ALA A 99 -20.80 -4.54 -11.61
C ALA A 99 -19.73 -5.59 -11.32
N ASN A 100 -18.57 -5.13 -10.90
CA ASN A 100 -17.49 -5.99 -10.48
C ASN A 100 -17.58 -6.26 -8.98
N PHE A 101 -17.52 -7.52 -8.62
CA PHE A 101 -17.52 -7.99 -7.26
C PHE A 101 -16.16 -8.59 -6.94
N VAL A 102 -15.63 -8.20 -5.79
CA VAL A 102 -14.40 -8.74 -5.24
C VAL A 102 -14.75 -9.78 -4.19
N THR A 103 -14.07 -10.91 -4.25
CA THR A 103 -14.19 -11.99 -3.26
C THR A 103 -12.82 -12.36 -2.73
N LEU A 104 -12.68 -12.38 -1.42
CA LEU A 104 -11.49 -12.88 -0.72
C LEU A 104 -11.61 -14.38 -0.46
N GLY A 105 -10.49 -15.07 -0.35
CA GLY A 105 -10.46 -16.44 0.18
C GLY A 105 -10.96 -16.49 1.63
N ALA A 106 -11.25 -17.70 2.12
CA ALA A 106 -11.74 -17.88 3.50
C ALA A 106 -10.77 -17.29 4.52
N ASP A 107 -11.27 -16.44 5.40
CA ASP A 107 -10.52 -15.73 6.45
C ASP A 107 -9.37 -14.83 5.93
N GLN A 108 -9.27 -14.63 4.62
CA GLN A 108 -8.34 -13.66 4.04
C GLN A 108 -8.74 -12.22 4.39
N GLN A 109 -7.73 -11.37 4.46
CA GLN A 109 -7.89 -9.93 4.59
C GLN A 109 -6.80 -9.24 3.79
N ILE A 110 -7.09 -8.04 3.27
CA ILE A 110 -6.16 -7.27 2.44
C ILE A 110 -5.82 -5.93 3.08
N ASP A 111 -4.63 -5.41 2.74
CA ASP A 111 -4.19 -4.05 3.03
C ASP A 111 -3.41 -3.48 1.85
N PHE A 112 -3.74 -2.25 1.45
CA PHE A 112 -3.08 -1.55 0.35
C PHE A 112 -1.99 -0.58 0.82
N GLY A 113 -1.50 -0.69 2.04
CA GLY A 113 -0.46 0.19 2.58
C GLY A 113 0.78 0.32 1.69
N GLY A 114 1.10 -0.73 0.93
CA GLY A 114 2.22 -0.76 0.00
C GLY A 114 2.01 0.05 -1.30
N ILE A 115 0.77 0.25 -1.75
CA ILE A 115 0.47 0.91 -3.04
C ILE A 115 -0.50 2.10 -2.94
N ALA A 116 -1.34 2.18 -1.93
CA ALA A 116 -2.41 3.19 -1.84
C ALA A 116 -1.89 4.64 -1.86
N LYS A 117 -0.71 4.91 -1.28
CA LYS A 117 -0.13 6.27 -1.30
C LYS A 117 0.29 6.68 -2.71
N GLY A 118 0.91 5.76 -3.46
CA GLY A 118 1.28 5.99 -4.86
C GLY A 118 0.05 6.21 -5.73
N TYR A 119 -0.94 5.34 -5.59
CA TYR A 119 -2.24 5.48 -6.26
C TYR A 119 -2.90 6.83 -5.98
N THR A 120 -3.00 7.22 -4.71
CA THR A 120 -3.57 8.52 -4.33
C THR A 120 -2.78 9.69 -4.92
N GLY A 121 -1.44 9.60 -4.94
CA GLY A 121 -0.58 10.60 -5.57
C GLY A 121 -0.87 10.77 -7.05
N GLN A 122 -1.05 9.66 -7.78
CA GLN A 122 -1.41 9.65 -9.19
C GLN A 122 -2.79 10.29 -9.42
N LYS A 123 -3.83 9.88 -8.68
CA LYS A 123 -5.18 10.45 -8.79
C LYS A 123 -5.21 11.96 -8.46
N LEU A 124 -4.42 12.40 -7.49
CA LEU A 124 -4.29 13.84 -7.19
C LEU A 124 -3.59 14.59 -8.33
N ALA A 125 -2.56 13.99 -8.95
CA ALA A 125 -1.89 14.62 -10.09
C ALA A 125 -2.85 14.79 -11.28
N GLU A 126 -3.64 13.76 -11.60
CA GLU A 126 -4.67 13.79 -12.64
C GLU A 126 -5.71 14.88 -12.34
N LEU A 127 -6.26 14.90 -11.12
CA LEU A 127 -7.23 15.91 -10.69
C LEU A 127 -6.67 17.33 -10.79
N PHE A 128 -5.43 17.55 -10.35
CA PHE A 128 -4.80 18.87 -10.44
C PHE A 128 -4.64 19.32 -11.88
N GLN A 129 -4.27 18.41 -12.79
CA GLN A 129 -4.18 18.70 -14.22
C GLN A 129 -5.55 19.06 -14.84
N GLU A 130 -6.61 18.35 -14.48
CA GLU A 130 -7.99 18.65 -14.90
C GLU A 130 -8.42 20.08 -14.48
N TYR A 131 -7.99 20.52 -13.29
CA TYR A 131 -8.24 21.87 -12.80
C TYR A 131 -7.23 22.92 -13.28
N GLY A 132 -6.35 22.57 -14.24
CA GLY A 132 -5.38 23.48 -14.84
C GLY A 132 -4.17 23.80 -13.94
N VAL A 133 -3.93 23.03 -12.88
CA VAL A 133 -2.76 23.19 -12.02
C VAL A 133 -1.56 22.55 -12.71
N SER A 134 -0.60 23.36 -13.14
CA SER A 134 0.60 22.91 -13.84
C SER A 134 1.87 22.87 -12.97
N SER A 135 1.79 23.32 -11.72
CA SER A 135 2.93 23.38 -10.79
C SER A 135 2.46 23.06 -9.38
N ALA A 136 2.80 21.88 -8.88
CA ALA A 136 2.50 21.47 -7.51
C ALA A 136 3.47 20.41 -7.01
N LEU A 137 3.59 20.29 -5.68
CA LEU A 137 4.29 19.23 -4.99
C LEU A 137 3.38 18.64 -3.91
N VAL A 138 3.00 17.39 -4.07
CA VAL A 138 2.17 16.66 -3.12
C VAL A 138 3.04 15.74 -2.29
N SER A 139 2.85 15.74 -0.98
CA SER A 139 3.53 14.81 -0.06
C SER A 139 2.50 14.00 0.73
N LEU A 140 2.53 12.70 0.56
CA LEU A 140 1.66 11.73 1.21
C LEU A 140 2.48 10.83 2.14
N GLY A 141 2.78 11.32 3.36
CA GLY A 141 3.57 10.57 4.32
C GLY A 141 4.94 10.15 3.78
N GLY A 142 5.65 11.08 3.13
CA GLY A 142 6.97 10.85 2.54
C GLY A 142 6.98 10.42 1.08
N ASN A 143 5.86 9.94 0.53
CA ASN A 143 5.74 9.75 -0.92
C ASN A 143 5.49 11.09 -1.57
N ILE A 144 6.41 11.51 -2.44
CA ILE A 144 6.35 12.80 -3.15
C ILE A 144 5.83 12.57 -4.55
N GLN A 145 4.85 13.38 -4.96
CA GLN A 145 4.40 13.51 -6.35
C GLN A 145 4.65 14.94 -6.82
N ALA A 146 5.58 15.12 -7.75
CA ALA A 146 5.80 16.38 -8.41
C ALA A 146 4.92 16.52 -9.65
N ILE A 147 4.34 17.70 -9.84
CA ILE A 147 3.53 18.08 -11.01
C ILE A 147 4.23 19.28 -11.65
N GLY A 148 4.64 19.13 -12.89
CA GLY A 148 5.40 20.14 -13.62
C GLY A 148 6.67 20.59 -12.92
N THR A 149 7.07 21.82 -13.21
CA THR A 149 8.20 22.53 -12.58
C THR A 149 7.69 23.51 -11.52
N LYS A 150 8.58 24.13 -10.78
CA LYS A 150 8.25 25.29 -9.94
C LYS A 150 7.75 26.47 -10.80
N PRO A 151 7.06 27.44 -10.21
CA PRO A 151 6.59 28.62 -10.95
C PRO A 151 7.68 29.46 -11.64
N ASP A 152 8.93 29.36 -11.17
CA ASP A 152 10.10 30.01 -11.77
C ASP A 152 10.75 29.19 -12.89
N GLY A 153 10.16 28.04 -13.26
CA GLY A 153 10.66 27.14 -14.29
C GLY A 153 11.76 26.18 -13.82
N SER A 154 12.20 26.26 -12.57
CA SER A 154 13.21 25.33 -12.04
C SER A 154 12.59 24.00 -11.58
N SER A 155 13.38 22.92 -11.60
CA SER A 155 12.98 21.61 -11.11
C SER A 155 12.72 21.62 -9.60
N TRP A 156 11.80 20.78 -9.14
CA TRP A 156 11.60 20.50 -7.73
C TRP A 156 12.83 19.80 -7.14
N LYS A 157 13.15 20.12 -5.89
CA LYS A 157 14.25 19.50 -5.15
C LYS A 157 13.68 18.61 -4.07
N VAL A 158 13.95 17.32 -4.17
CA VAL A 158 13.46 16.29 -3.21
C VAL A 158 14.66 15.66 -2.52
N GLY A 159 14.74 15.83 -1.19
CA GLY A 159 15.78 15.21 -0.37
C GLY A 159 15.50 13.73 -0.15
N ILE A 160 16.51 12.89 -0.32
CA ILE A 160 16.48 11.47 0.07
C ILE A 160 17.06 11.38 1.47
N ARG A 161 16.21 10.99 2.44
CA ARG A 161 16.59 10.89 3.85
C ARG A 161 17.72 9.88 4.04
N ASP A 162 18.68 10.22 4.91
CA ASP A 162 19.66 9.26 5.39
C ASP A 162 18.99 8.29 6.37
N PRO A 163 18.94 6.97 6.05
CA PRO A 163 18.33 5.97 6.94
C PRO A 163 19.08 5.79 8.27
N LYS A 164 20.36 6.25 8.36
CA LYS A 164 21.18 6.20 9.57
C LYS A 164 21.29 7.57 10.27
N GLY A 165 20.79 8.62 9.61
CA GLY A 165 20.85 9.98 10.12
C GLY A 165 19.62 10.41 10.89
N GLY A 166 19.63 11.68 11.33
CA GLY A 166 18.48 12.35 11.93
C GLY A 166 17.38 12.65 10.90
N GLN A 167 16.28 13.25 11.35
CA GLN A 167 15.13 13.56 10.48
C GLN A 167 15.45 14.57 9.37
N GLN A 168 16.51 15.36 9.53
CA GLN A 168 16.93 16.40 8.57
C GLN A 168 18.19 16.04 7.79
N ASP A 169 18.71 14.82 7.97
CA ASP A 169 19.90 14.38 7.25
C ASP A 169 19.50 13.70 5.93
N TYR A 170 20.22 14.06 4.87
CA TYR A 170 19.98 13.59 3.51
C TYR A 170 21.23 12.95 2.93
N ILE A 171 21.08 11.80 2.28
CA ILE A 171 22.14 11.18 1.48
C ILE A 171 22.28 11.81 0.10
N GLY A 172 21.27 12.56 -0.35
CA GLY A 172 21.25 13.23 -1.65
C GLY A 172 19.99 14.04 -1.89
N VAL A 173 20.02 14.82 -2.96
CA VAL A 173 18.89 15.64 -3.42
C VAL A 173 18.65 15.36 -4.90
N LEU A 174 17.43 14.96 -5.23
CA LEU A 174 16.97 14.75 -6.60
C LEU A 174 16.39 16.04 -7.18
N SER A 175 16.58 16.25 -8.49
CA SER A 175 15.89 17.26 -9.27
C SER A 175 14.83 16.55 -10.11
N VAL A 176 13.56 16.85 -9.87
CA VAL A 176 12.44 16.14 -10.49
C VAL A 176 11.43 17.10 -11.10
N GLU A 177 10.75 16.63 -12.16
CA GLU A 177 9.69 17.33 -12.88
C GLU A 177 8.64 16.28 -13.30
N SER A 178 7.39 16.47 -12.92
CA SER A 178 6.32 15.51 -13.24
C SER A 178 6.66 14.05 -12.94
N GLN A 179 7.27 13.81 -11.77
CA GLN A 179 7.73 12.48 -11.34
C GLN A 179 7.31 12.21 -9.90
N ALA A 180 7.15 10.94 -9.58
CA ALA A 180 7.03 10.49 -8.20
C ALA A 180 8.42 10.21 -7.62
N VAL A 181 8.58 10.41 -6.31
CA VAL A 181 9.74 9.96 -5.54
C VAL A 181 9.20 9.24 -4.31
N VAL A 182 9.38 7.93 -4.27
CA VAL A 182 8.80 7.06 -3.26
C VAL A 182 9.90 6.29 -2.56
N THR A 183 9.95 6.39 -1.24
CA THR A 183 10.93 5.68 -0.42
C THR A 183 10.25 4.70 0.51
N SER A 184 10.70 3.46 0.49
CA SER A 184 10.38 2.42 1.47
C SER A 184 11.59 2.19 2.36
N GLY A 185 11.41 2.22 3.68
CA GLY A 185 12.50 2.00 4.63
C GLY A 185 11.99 1.44 5.95
N GLY A 186 12.73 0.49 6.52
CA GLY A 186 12.39 -0.15 7.79
C GLY A 186 12.32 0.81 8.97
N TYR A 187 13.06 1.92 8.91
CA TYR A 187 13.11 2.95 9.95
C TYR A 187 11.82 3.78 10.12
N GLU A 188 10.85 3.67 9.22
CA GLU A 188 9.58 4.40 9.31
C GLU A 188 8.65 3.83 10.38
N ARG A 189 8.58 2.50 10.48
CA ARG A 189 7.80 1.77 11.49
C ARG A 189 8.55 0.53 11.94
N TYR A 190 8.97 0.51 13.18
CA TYR A 190 9.64 -0.63 13.80
C TYR A 190 9.35 -0.64 15.29
N PHE A 191 9.68 -1.74 15.92
CA PHE A 191 9.76 -1.86 17.37
C PHE A 191 10.98 -2.70 17.76
N GLU A 192 11.37 -2.61 19.01
CA GLU A 192 12.50 -3.36 19.56
C GLU A 192 12.01 -4.25 20.69
N GLU A 193 12.42 -5.51 20.69
CA GLU A 193 12.13 -6.48 21.73
C GLU A 193 13.34 -7.40 21.88
N ASP A 194 13.81 -7.63 23.11
CA ASP A 194 14.97 -8.46 23.46
C ASP A 194 16.28 -8.11 22.69
N GLY A 195 16.44 -6.84 22.32
CA GLY A 195 17.62 -6.33 21.61
C GLY A 195 17.61 -6.53 20.09
N GLU A 196 16.53 -7.10 19.56
CA GLU A 196 16.29 -7.24 18.12
C GLU A 196 15.33 -6.17 17.61
N THR A 197 15.50 -5.73 16.35
CA THR A 197 14.63 -4.73 15.70
C THR A 197 13.72 -5.41 14.69
N TYR A 198 12.43 -5.16 14.81
CA TYR A 198 11.40 -5.71 13.93
C TYR A 198 10.75 -4.60 13.11
N ILE A 199 10.90 -4.64 11.80
CA ILE A 199 10.37 -3.65 10.86
C ILE A 199 9.01 -4.06 10.30
N HIS A 200 8.21 -3.09 9.84
CA HIS A 200 6.87 -3.33 9.30
C HIS A 200 6.85 -3.96 7.89
N ILE A 201 7.98 -4.06 7.23
CA ILE A 201 8.10 -4.71 5.91
C ILE A 201 8.20 -6.20 6.15
N ILE A 202 7.12 -6.93 5.89
CA ILE A 202 7.02 -8.37 6.15
C ILE A 202 7.31 -9.13 4.86
N ASN A 203 8.12 -10.19 4.97
CA ASN A 203 8.33 -11.14 3.89
C ASN A 203 7.11 -12.09 3.80
N PRO A 204 6.31 -12.06 2.72
CA PRO A 204 5.10 -12.86 2.61
C PRO A 204 5.35 -14.36 2.48
N ARG A 205 6.58 -14.79 2.21
CA ARG A 205 6.95 -16.22 2.18
C ARG A 205 7.23 -16.80 3.56
N THR A 206 7.67 -15.95 4.48
CA THR A 206 8.08 -16.41 5.82
C THR A 206 7.15 -15.92 6.93
N GLY A 207 6.45 -14.80 6.73
CA GLY A 207 5.62 -14.13 7.72
C GLY A 207 6.42 -13.37 8.78
N TYR A 208 7.73 -13.21 8.59
CA TYR A 208 8.61 -12.44 9.46
C TYR A 208 9.02 -11.11 8.81
N PRO A 209 9.41 -10.11 9.60
CA PRO A 209 10.05 -8.91 9.07
C PRO A 209 11.15 -9.25 8.08
N ALA A 210 11.25 -8.47 6.99
CA ALA A 210 12.27 -8.66 5.99
C ALA A 210 13.65 -8.46 6.63
N ASP A 211 14.53 -9.43 6.44
CA ASP A 211 15.93 -9.41 6.87
C ASP A 211 16.81 -9.24 5.63
N GLY A 212 17.65 -8.22 5.60
CA GLY A 212 18.51 -7.92 4.47
C GLY A 212 19.39 -6.70 4.70
N ASP A 213 20.37 -6.51 3.80
CA ASP A 213 21.36 -5.44 3.89
C ASP A 213 20.82 -4.05 3.47
N LEU A 214 19.61 -3.99 2.90
CA LEU A 214 18.99 -2.73 2.46
C LEU A 214 18.23 -2.05 3.60
N LEU A 215 18.63 -0.82 3.93
CA LEU A 215 17.95 0.00 4.93
C LEU A 215 16.77 0.77 4.33
N SER A 216 16.88 1.17 3.07
CA SER A 216 15.82 1.83 2.31
C SER A 216 16.01 1.66 0.80
N VAL A 217 14.90 1.80 0.08
CA VAL A 217 14.88 1.82 -1.40
C VAL A 217 14.06 3.04 -1.83
N THR A 218 14.61 3.84 -2.74
CA THR A 218 13.92 4.97 -3.36
C THR A 218 13.74 4.71 -4.84
N ILE A 219 12.51 4.88 -5.32
CA ILE A 219 12.14 4.78 -6.75
C ILE A 219 11.69 6.16 -7.24
N VAL A 220 12.07 6.50 -8.48
CA VAL A 220 11.73 7.75 -9.17
C VAL A 220 11.05 7.50 -10.48
#